data_1861dd454e66db86fa66408feeedb020
#
_entry.id   1861dd454e66db86fa66408feeedb020
#
_cell.length_a   1.000
_cell.length_b   1.000
_cell.length_c   1.000
_cell.angle_alpha   90.00
_cell.angle_beta   90.00
_cell.angle_gamma   90.00
#
_symmetry.space_group_name_H-M   'P 1'
#
loop_
_entity.id
_entity.type
_entity.pdbx_description
1 polymer ?
#
loop_
_entity_poly.entity_id
_entity_poly.type
_entity_poly.pdbx_seq_one_letter_code
_entity_poly.pdbx_strand_id
1 'polypeptide(L)'
;MDTQIKDKMNKKQINTSEFVDPSSPLDVACLIHSDGYDWSYVDKLYSMVSRHITKPINFHVYTEADRPVPAPYIKHSLINWGISGPKKSWWYKMQLFNSDLYRGPLLYFDLDTVVTENIDWIWKLNLRHFWAVRDFKYLWRPHWTGINSSVMWWNTAQFDHVWREVQSRDLNTIINRYHGDQDLINEIIPIA
;
A
#
# COMPACT_ATOMS: atom_id res chain seq x y z
N MET A 1 -31.99 10.70 -39.13
CA MET A 1 -31.29 11.72 -38.32
C MET A 1 -30.58 10.99 -37.20
N ASP A 2 -29.33 10.63 -37.51
CA ASP A 2 -28.47 9.90 -36.60
C ASP A 2 -27.85 10.84 -35.56
N THR A 3 -28.19 10.63 -34.31
CA THR A 3 -27.49 11.31 -33.23
C THR A 3 -26.59 10.27 -32.53
N GLN A 4 -25.39 10.11 -33.07
CA GLN A 4 -24.34 9.38 -32.38
C GLN A 4 -23.92 10.19 -31.16
N ILE A 5 -24.38 9.76 -29.98
CA ILE A 5 -23.84 10.16 -28.71
C ILE A 5 -22.47 9.47 -28.64
N LYS A 6 -21.42 10.20 -29.00
CA LYS A 6 -20.04 9.81 -28.78
C LYS A 6 -19.77 9.82 -27.28
N ASP A 7 -19.87 8.65 -26.71
CA ASP A 7 -19.44 8.36 -25.35
C ASP A 7 -17.91 8.58 -25.27
N LYS A 8 -17.51 9.81 -24.90
CA LYS A 8 -16.15 10.12 -24.54
C LYS A 8 -15.88 9.55 -23.16
N MET A 9 -15.76 8.25 -23.07
CA MET A 9 -15.09 7.63 -21.93
C MET A 9 -13.66 8.15 -21.93
N ASN A 10 -13.42 9.07 -21.01
CA ASN A 10 -12.12 9.60 -20.68
C ASN A 10 -11.29 8.44 -20.10
N LYS A 11 -10.67 7.65 -20.99
CA LYS A 11 -9.69 6.62 -20.58
C LYS A 11 -8.53 7.38 -19.95
N LYS A 12 -8.59 7.53 -18.62
CA LYS A 12 -7.47 8.01 -17.83
C LYS A 12 -6.28 7.12 -18.20
N GLN A 13 -5.32 7.68 -18.89
CA GLN A 13 -4.13 6.96 -19.37
C GLN A 13 -3.50 6.27 -18.18
N ILE A 14 -3.44 4.94 -18.21
CA ILE A 14 -2.76 4.16 -17.17
C ILE A 14 -1.30 4.55 -17.27
N ASN A 15 -0.76 5.18 -16.23
CA ASN A 15 0.67 5.44 -16.17
C ASN A 15 1.39 4.10 -15.96
N THR A 16 1.87 3.51 -17.04
CA THR A 16 2.59 2.25 -17.06
C THR A 16 4.12 2.47 -17.07
N SER A 17 4.57 3.65 -16.64
CA SER A 17 6.01 3.92 -16.56
C SER A 17 6.67 2.90 -15.64
N GLU A 18 7.80 2.37 -16.07
CA GLU A 18 8.59 1.39 -15.29
C GLU A 18 9.26 2.04 -14.07
N PHE A 19 9.37 3.35 -14.06
CA PHE A 19 10.03 4.14 -13.03
C PHE A 19 9.21 5.38 -12.69
N VAL A 20 9.41 5.88 -11.49
CA VAL A 20 8.83 7.17 -11.07
C VAL A 20 9.49 8.29 -11.84
N ASP A 21 8.69 9.25 -12.31
CA ASP A 21 9.22 10.50 -12.86
C ASP A 21 10.10 11.21 -11.80
N PRO A 22 11.39 11.49 -12.13
CA PRO A 22 12.29 12.15 -11.19
C PRO A 22 11.80 13.51 -10.70
N SER A 23 10.95 14.20 -11.46
CA SER A 23 10.42 15.53 -11.11
C SER A 23 9.15 15.48 -10.25
N SER A 24 8.45 14.33 -10.22
CA SER A 24 7.21 14.19 -9.44
C SER A 24 7.47 13.93 -7.97
N PRO A 25 6.60 14.41 -7.06
CA PRO A 25 6.59 13.98 -5.66
C PRO A 25 6.50 12.46 -5.56
N LEU A 26 7.02 11.90 -4.47
CA LEU A 26 6.84 10.50 -4.15
C LEU A 26 5.58 10.31 -3.31
N ASP A 27 4.72 9.38 -3.71
CA ASP A 27 3.53 9.04 -2.97
C ASP A 27 3.86 7.97 -1.92
N VAL A 28 3.77 8.37 -0.64
CA VAL A 28 4.07 7.52 0.53
C VAL A 28 2.80 7.27 1.30
N ALA A 29 2.58 6.05 1.76
CA ALA A 29 1.37 5.69 2.48
C ALA A 29 1.64 5.02 3.82
N CYS A 30 0.72 5.22 4.75
CA CYS A 30 0.55 4.39 5.93
C CYS A 30 -0.93 4.02 6.12
N LEU A 31 -1.19 3.09 7.02
CA LEU A 31 -2.52 2.67 7.39
C LEU A 31 -2.69 2.79 8.91
N ILE A 32 -3.70 3.55 9.34
CA ILE A 32 -4.13 3.64 10.73
C ILE A 32 -5.60 3.20 10.82
N HIS A 33 -5.87 2.16 11.61
CA HIS A 33 -7.21 1.62 11.78
C HIS A 33 -7.42 1.18 13.24
N SER A 34 -8.63 1.40 13.77
CA SER A 34 -8.97 1.16 15.18
C SER A 34 -8.04 1.89 16.16
N ASP A 35 -8.01 1.46 17.42
CA ASP A 35 -7.30 2.14 18.51
C ASP A 35 -5.92 1.57 18.82
N GLY A 36 -5.35 0.77 17.88
CA GLY A 36 -4.03 0.15 18.07
C GLY A 36 -2.88 1.16 18.09
N TYR A 37 -3.02 2.25 17.34
CA TYR A 37 -2.07 3.36 17.27
C TYR A 37 -2.81 4.68 17.41
N ASP A 38 -2.24 5.64 18.13
CA ASP A 38 -2.68 7.01 18.11
C ASP A 38 -2.08 7.79 16.93
N TRP A 39 -2.59 9.01 16.70
CA TRP A 39 -2.16 9.84 15.58
C TRP A 39 -0.68 10.21 15.59
N SER A 40 -0.03 10.23 16.76
CA SER A 40 1.39 10.57 16.88
C SER A 40 2.31 9.61 16.11
N TYR A 41 1.86 8.38 15.86
CA TYR A 41 2.61 7.44 15.02
C TYR A 41 2.63 7.87 13.56
N VAL A 42 1.53 8.41 13.03
CA VAL A 42 1.47 8.98 11.68
C VAL A 42 2.44 10.15 11.55
N ASP A 43 2.41 11.08 12.53
CA ASP A 43 3.29 12.26 12.55
C ASP A 43 4.78 11.87 12.65
N LYS A 44 5.10 10.88 13.49
CA LYS A 44 6.46 10.35 13.63
C LYS A 44 6.95 9.71 12.35
N LEU A 45 6.13 8.87 11.71
CA LEU A 45 6.49 8.22 10.46
C LEU A 45 6.68 9.26 9.34
N TYR A 46 5.73 10.19 9.19
CA TYR A 46 5.86 11.29 8.24
C TYR A 46 7.17 12.08 8.44
N SER A 47 7.47 12.43 9.70
CA SER A 47 8.68 13.17 10.05
C SER A 47 9.95 12.37 9.72
N MET A 48 9.98 11.06 10.00
CA MET A 48 11.13 10.20 9.67
C MET A 48 11.32 10.09 8.15
N VAL A 49 10.25 9.79 7.42
CA VAL A 49 10.31 9.67 5.95
C VAL A 49 10.78 10.98 5.33
N SER A 50 10.19 12.12 5.73
CA SER A 50 10.54 13.44 5.19
C SER A 50 12.00 13.83 5.40
N ARG A 51 12.64 13.36 6.48
CA ARG A 51 14.07 13.62 6.74
C ARG A 51 15.01 12.71 5.94
N HIS A 52 14.53 11.59 5.49
CA HIS A 52 15.34 10.54 4.85
C HIS A 52 15.06 10.38 3.35
N ILE A 53 14.29 11.31 2.78
CA ILE A 53 13.99 11.40 1.35
C ILE A 53 14.34 12.82 0.87
N THR A 54 14.98 12.94 -0.29
CA THR A 54 15.29 14.25 -0.89
C THR A 54 14.18 14.80 -1.77
N LYS A 55 13.27 13.94 -2.22
CA LYS A 55 12.10 14.35 -3.03
C LYS A 55 10.98 14.92 -2.16
N PRO A 56 10.18 15.85 -2.70
CA PRO A 56 8.88 16.15 -2.11
C PRO A 56 8.04 14.87 -2.00
N ILE A 57 7.24 14.75 -0.95
CA ILE A 57 6.34 13.62 -0.73
C ILE A 57 4.90 14.09 -0.63
N ASN A 58 3.99 13.27 -1.17
CA ASN A 58 2.57 13.27 -0.83
C ASN A 58 2.35 12.15 0.19
N PHE A 59 1.81 12.47 1.36
CA PHE A 59 1.66 11.46 2.41
C PHE A 59 0.20 11.05 2.53
N HIS A 60 -0.08 9.80 2.17
CA HIS A 60 -1.40 9.20 2.09
C HIS A 60 -1.69 8.42 3.37
N VAL A 61 -2.85 8.66 3.98
CA VAL A 61 -3.30 7.96 5.18
C VAL A 61 -4.57 7.18 4.86
N TYR A 62 -4.46 5.86 4.90
CA TYR A 62 -5.58 4.94 4.76
C TYR A 62 -6.20 4.71 6.14
N THR A 63 -7.49 5.01 6.29
CA THR A 63 -8.16 4.95 7.58
C THR A 63 -9.68 4.80 7.44
N GLU A 64 -10.38 4.68 8.55
CA GLU A 64 -11.84 4.63 8.60
C GLU A 64 -12.46 5.89 7.97
N ALA A 65 -13.65 5.72 7.38
CA ALA A 65 -14.33 6.80 6.65
C ALA A 65 -14.67 8.01 7.55
N ASP A 66 -14.98 7.77 8.81
CA ASP A 66 -15.35 8.78 9.80
C ASP A 66 -14.16 9.39 10.55
N ARG A 67 -12.96 8.80 10.48
CA ARG A 67 -11.77 9.34 11.15
C ARG A 67 -11.32 10.63 10.48
N PRO A 68 -11.19 11.74 11.21
CA PRO A 68 -10.65 12.99 10.67
C PRO A 68 -9.16 12.83 10.35
N VAL A 69 -8.74 13.36 9.22
CA VAL A 69 -7.34 13.39 8.78
C VAL A 69 -6.92 14.85 8.60
N PRO A 70 -5.98 15.37 9.41
CA PRO A 70 -5.54 16.76 9.31
C PRO A 70 -4.65 16.97 8.07
N ALA A 71 -4.54 18.23 7.62
CA ALA A 71 -3.51 18.61 6.66
C ALA A 71 -2.11 18.42 7.31
N PRO A 72 -1.06 18.06 6.55
CA PRO A 72 -1.01 17.99 5.09
C PRO A 72 -1.35 16.60 4.51
N TYR A 73 -1.90 15.69 5.29
CA TYR A 73 -2.12 14.30 4.88
C TYR A 73 -3.29 14.15 3.91
N ILE A 74 -3.15 13.19 2.97
CA ILE A 74 -4.17 12.85 1.97
C ILE A 74 -4.93 11.62 2.46
N LYS A 75 -6.23 11.78 2.73
CA LYS A 75 -7.08 10.70 3.23
C LYS A 75 -7.52 9.74 2.15
N HIS A 76 -7.44 8.44 2.45
CA HIS A 76 -8.13 7.36 1.74
C HIS A 76 -9.05 6.60 2.70
N SER A 77 -10.34 6.62 2.41
CA SER A 77 -11.33 5.94 3.26
C SER A 77 -11.38 4.45 2.94
N LEU A 78 -11.09 3.63 3.96
CA LEU A 78 -11.18 2.18 3.88
C LEU A 78 -12.65 1.72 3.83
N ILE A 79 -12.90 0.67 3.07
CA ILE A 79 -14.15 -0.07 3.11
C ILE A 79 -14.19 -0.81 4.45
N ASN A 80 -15.25 -0.56 5.23
CA ASN A 80 -15.40 -1.23 6.51
C ASN A 80 -15.76 -2.71 6.32
N TRP A 81 -14.88 -3.60 6.73
CA TRP A 81 -15.07 -5.05 6.67
C TRP A 81 -15.64 -5.63 7.95
N GLY A 82 -15.95 -4.81 8.95
CA GLY A 82 -16.42 -5.27 10.25
C GLY A 82 -15.35 -6.01 11.07
N ILE A 83 -14.09 -5.92 10.66
CA ILE A 83 -12.96 -6.52 11.37
C ILE A 83 -12.49 -5.53 12.43
N SER A 84 -12.45 -5.98 13.69
CA SER A 84 -12.03 -5.16 14.82
C SER A 84 -10.94 -5.86 15.64
N GLY A 85 -10.19 -5.05 16.37
CA GLY A 85 -9.15 -5.49 17.31
C GLY A 85 -7.74 -5.57 16.70
N PRO A 86 -6.71 -5.47 17.57
CA PRO A 86 -5.32 -5.27 17.13
C PRO A 86 -4.75 -6.41 16.31
N LYS A 87 -5.28 -7.63 16.48
CA LYS A 87 -4.76 -8.82 15.78
C LYS A 87 -5.38 -9.10 14.42
N LYS A 88 -6.30 -8.26 13.93
CA LYS A 88 -6.98 -8.47 12.64
C LYS A 88 -7.00 -7.23 11.77
N SER A 89 -6.70 -6.06 12.31
CA SER A 89 -6.71 -4.80 11.55
C SER A 89 -5.67 -4.76 10.43
N TRP A 90 -4.60 -5.55 10.48
CA TRP A 90 -3.64 -5.64 9.38
C TRP A 90 -4.26 -6.12 8.06
N TRP A 91 -5.40 -6.83 8.09
CA TRP A 91 -6.09 -7.25 6.87
C TRP A 91 -6.54 -6.08 5.99
N TYR A 92 -6.79 -4.91 6.59
CA TYR A 92 -7.10 -3.70 5.84
C TYR A 92 -5.98 -3.27 4.89
N LYS A 93 -4.73 -3.73 5.07
CA LYS A 93 -3.64 -3.52 4.11
C LYS A 93 -3.97 -4.04 2.70
N MET A 94 -4.80 -5.05 2.58
CA MET A 94 -5.20 -5.56 1.26
C MET A 94 -5.91 -4.50 0.42
N GLN A 95 -6.52 -3.49 1.05
CA GLN A 95 -7.16 -2.37 0.35
C GLN A 95 -6.17 -1.37 -0.25
N LEU A 96 -4.89 -1.41 0.12
CA LEU A 96 -3.83 -0.62 -0.51
C LEU A 96 -3.61 -1.01 -1.98
N PHE A 97 -4.01 -2.22 -2.37
CA PHE A 97 -3.95 -2.69 -3.75
C PHE A 97 -5.17 -2.27 -4.59
N ASN A 98 -6.17 -1.63 -3.97
CA ASN A 98 -7.36 -1.15 -4.68
C ASN A 98 -7.02 0.10 -5.51
N SER A 99 -6.94 -0.08 -6.83
CA SER A 99 -6.61 1.00 -7.76
C SER A 99 -7.71 2.08 -7.90
N ASP A 100 -8.90 1.86 -7.32
CA ASP A 100 -9.95 2.88 -7.24
C ASP A 100 -9.72 3.84 -6.07
N LEU A 101 -9.02 3.42 -5.01
CA LEU A 101 -8.62 4.29 -3.91
C LEU A 101 -7.42 5.16 -4.28
N TYR A 102 -6.40 4.56 -4.90
CA TYR A 102 -5.22 5.26 -5.38
C TYR A 102 -4.65 4.55 -6.61
N ARG A 103 -4.24 5.31 -7.62
CA ARG A 103 -3.69 4.77 -8.87
C ARG A 103 -2.33 5.36 -9.18
N GLY A 104 -1.27 4.57 -9.00
CA GLY A 104 0.09 4.97 -9.29
C GLY A 104 1.12 4.23 -8.43
N PRO A 105 2.40 4.64 -8.51
CA PRO A 105 3.46 4.17 -7.62
C PRO A 105 3.15 4.53 -6.16
N LEU A 106 3.28 3.59 -5.25
CA LEU A 106 2.99 3.78 -3.83
C LEU A 106 4.05 3.12 -2.96
N LEU A 107 4.67 3.91 -2.08
CA LEU A 107 5.60 3.43 -1.05
C LEU A 107 4.85 3.34 0.28
N TYR A 108 4.65 2.14 0.77
CA TYR A 108 3.94 1.89 2.03
C TYR A 108 4.91 1.58 3.18
N PHE A 109 4.59 2.11 4.35
CA PHE A 109 5.22 1.76 5.61
C PHE A 109 4.17 1.42 6.67
N ASP A 110 4.43 0.38 7.48
CA ASP A 110 3.72 0.18 8.74
C ASP A 110 4.04 1.34 9.71
N LEU A 111 3.10 1.69 10.58
CA LEU A 111 3.24 2.83 11.50
C LEU A 111 4.38 2.68 12.51
N ASP A 112 4.80 1.45 12.81
CA ASP A 112 5.90 1.13 13.73
C ASP A 112 7.24 0.93 13.02
N THR A 113 7.30 1.25 11.72
CA THR A 113 8.55 1.25 10.95
C THR A 113 9.42 2.44 11.33
N VAL A 114 10.73 2.19 11.54
CA VAL A 114 11.71 3.23 11.82
C VAL A 114 12.62 3.42 10.60
N VAL A 115 12.64 4.64 10.05
CA VAL A 115 13.53 5.01 8.95
C VAL A 115 14.76 5.71 9.53
N THR A 116 15.94 5.13 9.37
CA THR A 116 17.18 5.58 10.00
C THR A 116 18.20 6.18 9.04
N GLU A 117 18.06 5.91 7.74
CA GLU A 117 18.98 6.36 6.71
C GLU A 117 18.25 6.82 5.45
N ASN A 118 18.99 7.43 4.51
CA ASN A 118 18.43 7.88 3.25
C ASN A 118 17.86 6.70 2.44
N ILE A 119 16.62 6.86 1.97
CA ILE A 119 15.87 5.85 1.21
C ILE A 119 15.63 6.26 -0.25
N ASP A 120 16.37 7.23 -0.77
CA ASP A 120 16.24 7.72 -2.15
C ASP A 120 16.47 6.66 -3.23
N TRP A 121 17.05 5.54 -2.88
CA TRP A 121 17.23 4.42 -3.79
C TRP A 121 15.92 3.72 -4.17
N ILE A 122 14.86 3.84 -3.34
CA ILE A 122 13.60 3.11 -3.52
C ILE A 122 12.91 3.50 -4.85
N TRP A 123 12.81 4.80 -5.16
CA TRP A 123 12.12 5.21 -6.40
C TRP A 123 12.87 4.89 -7.70
N LYS A 124 14.11 4.39 -7.59
CA LYS A 124 14.88 3.89 -8.72
C LYS A 124 14.57 2.42 -9.05
N LEU A 125 13.81 1.76 -8.17
CA LEU A 125 13.42 0.37 -8.37
C LEU A 125 12.35 0.28 -9.48
N ASN A 126 12.47 -0.74 -10.31
CA ASN A 126 11.56 -0.96 -11.43
C ASN A 126 10.16 -1.35 -10.93
N LEU A 127 9.15 -0.56 -11.27
CA LEU A 127 7.75 -0.71 -10.86
C LEU A 127 6.99 -1.84 -11.59
N ARG A 128 7.63 -2.52 -12.55
CA ARG A 128 7.09 -3.79 -13.08
C ARG A 128 7.10 -4.90 -12.04
N HIS A 129 7.89 -4.72 -10.98
CA HIS A 129 8.00 -5.65 -9.88
C HIS A 129 7.31 -5.09 -8.63
N PHE A 130 6.81 -6.00 -7.83
CA PHE A 130 6.42 -5.73 -6.46
C PHE A 130 7.66 -5.89 -5.56
N TRP A 131 7.94 -4.88 -4.77
CA TRP A 131 9.07 -4.86 -3.86
C TRP A 131 8.57 -4.86 -2.41
N ALA A 132 9.11 -5.74 -1.60
CA ALA A 132 8.83 -5.82 -0.17
C ALA A 132 10.09 -6.23 0.58
N VAL A 133 10.10 -5.98 1.88
CA VAL A 133 11.18 -6.49 2.74
C VAL A 133 11.07 -8.01 2.80
N ARG A 134 12.21 -8.70 2.75
CA ARG A 134 12.25 -10.15 2.97
C ARG A 134 11.89 -10.47 4.41
N ASP A 135 11.04 -11.48 4.63
CA ASP A 135 10.68 -11.92 5.99
C ASP A 135 11.94 -12.35 6.76
N PHE A 136 12.10 -11.82 7.97
CA PHE A 136 13.26 -12.07 8.83
C PHE A 136 13.48 -13.54 9.19
N LYS A 137 12.51 -14.42 8.96
CA LYS A 137 12.67 -15.87 9.11
C LYS A 137 13.83 -16.42 8.29
N TYR A 138 14.26 -15.76 7.21
CA TYR A 138 15.44 -16.17 6.44
C TYR A 138 16.73 -16.22 7.28
N LEU A 139 16.82 -15.47 8.37
CA LEU A 139 18.00 -15.44 9.24
C LEU A 139 18.27 -16.79 9.90
N TRP A 140 17.24 -17.59 10.14
CA TRP A 140 17.35 -18.94 10.72
C TRP A 140 16.75 -20.04 9.83
N ARG A 141 16.13 -19.65 8.70
CA ARG A 141 15.64 -20.53 7.64
C ARG A 141 16.13 -19.98 6.28
N PRO A 142 17.37 -20.23 5.87
CA PRO A 142 18.00 -19.60 4.70
C PRO A 142 17.21 -19.75 3.37
N HIS A 143 16.41 -20.83 3.24
CA HIS A 143 15.56 -21.08 2.07
C HIS A 143 14.17 -20.43 2.17
N TRP A 144 13.91 -19.69 3.25
CA TRP A 144 12.63 -18.98 3.39
C TRP A 144 12.56 -17.79 2.42
N THR A 145 11.53 -17.78 1.55
CA THR A 145 11.34 -16.77 0.52
C THR A 145 10.16 -15.83 0.82
N GLY A 146 9.54 -15.93 1.98
CA GLY A 146 8.40 -15.08 2.36
C GLY A 146 8.78 -13.60 2.46
N ILE A 147 7.77 -12.74 2.31
CA ILE A 147 7.90 -11.29 2.50
C ILE A 147 7.49 -10.88 3.91
N ASN A 148 7.97 -9.70 4.31
CA ASN A 148 7.41 -8.90 5.39
C ASN A 148 6.73 -7.68 4.76
N SER A 149 5.45 -7.46 5.05
CA SER A 149 4.63 -6.41 4.45
C SER A 149 4.75 -5.04 5.14
N SER A 150 5.73 -4.87 6.04
CA SER A 150 5.92 -3.59 6.75
C SER A 150 6.44 -2.47 5.85
N VAL A 151 7.15 -2.81 4.78
CA VAL A 151 7.59 -1.86 3.76
C VAL A 151 7.34 -2.49 2.39
N MET A 152 6.58 -1.81 1.56
CA MET A 152 6.22 -2.27 0.21
C MET A 152 6.33 -1.13 -0.79
N TRP A 153 6.78 -1.44 -2.01
CA TRP A 153 6.85 -0.49 -3.13
C TRP A 153 6.34 -1.14 -4.41
N TRP A 154 5.31 -0.57 -5.01
CA TRP A 154 4.66 -1.10 -6.21
C TRP A 154 3.86 -0.04 -6.96
N ASN A 155 3.37 -0.38 -8.15
CA ASN A 155 2.38 0.41 -8.87
C ASN A 155 0.99 -0.21 -8.67
N THR A 156 0.09 0.48 -7.98
CA THR A 156 -1.24 -0.03 -7.64
C THR A 156 -2.06 -0.42 -8.87
N ALA A 157 -1.90 0.29 -10.00
CA ALA A 157 -2.60 -0.04 -11.24
C ALA A 157 -2.16 -1.37 -11.86
N GLN A 158 -0.90 -1.78 -11.64
CA GLN A 158 -0.37 -3.04 -12.17
C GLN A 158 -0.70 -4.22 -11.25
N PHE A 159 -0.76 -3.98 -9.94
CA PHE A 159 -1.02 -4.99 -8.93
C PHE A 159 -2.47 -5.00 -8.39
N ASP A 160 -3.40 -4.31 -9.08
CA ASP A 160 -4.82 -4.31 -8.76
C ASP A 160 -5.46 -5.72 -8.75
N HIS A 161 -4.85 -6.67 -9.45
CA HIS A 161 -5.29 -8.07 -9.42
C HIS A 161 -5.26 -8.67 -8.00
N VAL A 162 -4.38 -8.19 -7.11
CA VAL A 162 -4.35 -8.60 -5.70
C VAL A 162 -5.65 -8.21 -5.00
N TRP A 163 -6.11 -6.98 -5.22
CA TRP A 163 -7.39 -6.51 -4.69
C TRP A 163 -8.56 -7.31 -5.25
N ARG A 164 -8.59 -7.54 -6.56
CA ARG A 164 -9.65 -8.34 -7.20
C ARG A 164 -9.71 -9.75 -6.68
N GLU A 165 -8.56 -10.34 -6.40
CA GLU A 165 -8.48 -11.69 -5.82
C GLU A 165 -9.09 -11.72 -4.41
N VAL A 166 -8.81 -10.70 -3.58
CA VAL A 166 -9.44 -10.56 -2.27
C VAL A 166 -10.96 -10.40 -2.39
N GLN A 167 -11.43 -9.57 -3.33
CA GLN A 167 -12.86 -9.37 -3.56
C GLN A 167 -13.58 -10.62 -4.07
N SER A 168 -12.89 -11.52 -4.78
CA SER A 168 -13.47 -12.74 -5.31
C SER A 168 -13.66 -13.83 -4.27
N ARG A 169 -13.01 -13.72 -3.11
CA ARG A 169 -13.02 -14.71 -2.02
C ARG A 169 -13.87 -14.23 -0.83
N ASP A 170 -14.42 -15.17 -0.09
CA ASP A 170 -15.03 -14.81 1.21
C ASP A 170 -13.97 -14.38 2.21
N LEU A 171 -14.16 -13.21 2.82
CA LEU A 171 -13.20 -12.59 3.73
C LEU A 171 -12.92 -13.45 4.98
N ASN A 172 -13.95 -14.12 5.52
CA ASN A 172 -13.77 -15.01 6.67
C ASN A 172 -12.91 -16.22 6.31
N THR A 173 -13.08 -16.74 5.09
CA THR A 173 -12.22 -17.81 4.57
C THR A 173 -10.77 -17.37 4.47
N ILE A 174 -10.52 -16.16 3.96
CA ILE A 174 -9.17 -15.57 3.91
C ILE A 174 -8.57 -15.49 5.32
N ILE A 175 -9.27 -14.83 6.25
CA ILE A 175 -8.77 -14.58 7.61
C ILE A 175 -8.50 -15.88 8.37
N ASN A 176 -9.24 -16.93 8.11
CA ASN A 176 -9.06 -18.23 8.76
C ASN A 176 -7.94 -19.07 8.13
N ARG A 177 -7.66 -18.87 6.84
CA ARG A 177 -6.65 -19.64 6.09
C ARG A 177 -5.24 -19.12 6.29
N TYR A 178 -5.04 -17.81 6.35
CA TYR A 178 -3.72 -17.17 6.40
C TYR A 178 -3.45 -16.57 7.77
N HIS A 179 -2.18 -16.58 8.19
CA HIS A 179 -1.77 -15.94 9.45
C HIS A 179 -1.83 -14.41 9.37
N GLY A 180 -1.69 -13.83 8.17
CA GLY A 180 -1.72 -12.40 7.95
C GLY A 180 -1.73 -12.03 6.48
N ASP A 181 -1.81 -10.73 6.21
CA ASP A 181 -1.81 -10.14 4.88
C ASP A 181 -0.58 -10.55 4.05
N GLN A 182 0.60 -10.62 4.67
CA GLN A 182 1.84 -10.98 4.00
C GLN A 182 1.82 -12.40 3.39
N ASP A 183 1.15 -13.36 4.05
CA ASP A 183 1.04 -14.73 3.55
C ASP A 183 0.15 -14.77 2.29
N LEU A 184 -0.94 -14.01 2.30
CA LEU A 184 -1.83 -13.88 1.15
C LEU A 184 -1.16 -13.13 -0.01
N ILE A 185 -0.47 -12.02 0.27
CA ILE A 185 0.28 -11.28 -0.76
C ILE A 185 1.31 -12.21 -1.41
N ASN A 186 2.05 -12.98 -0.61
CA ASN A 186 3.07 -13.91 -1.09
C ASN A 186 2.51 -15.07 -1.92
N GLU A 187 1.25 -15.48 -1.67
CA GLU A 187 0.57 -16.47 -2.51
C GLU A 187 0.15 -15.89 -3.87
N ILE A 188 -0.36 -14.64 -3.88
CA ILE A 188 -0.89 -14.00 -5.09
C ILE A 188 0.24 -13.44 -5.97
N ILE A 189 1.29 -12.90 -5.35
CA ILE A 189 2.47 -12.37 -6.04
C ILE A 189 3.64 -13.31 -5.78
N PRO A 190 3.91 -14.25 -6.70
CA PRO A 190 5.03 -15.16 -6.55
C PRO A 190 6.35 -14.37 -6.54
N ILE A 191 7.15 -14.58 -5.52
CA ILE A 191 8.48 -13.99 -5.43
C ILE A 191 9.44 -14.85 -6.26
N ALA A 192 10.12 -14.20 -7.20
CA ALA A 192 11.13 -14.82 -8.05
C ALA A 192 12.46 -15.06 -7.30
#